data_c056cbd8530c873148e6f02a9ebba9e1
#
_entry.id   c056cbd8530c873148e6f02a9ebba9e1
#
_cell.length_a   1.000
_cell.length_b   1.000
_cell.length_c   1.000
_cell.angle_alpha   90.00
_cell.angle_beta   90.00
_cell.angle_gamma   90.00
#
_symmetry.space_group_name_H-M   'P 1'
#
loop_
_entity.id
_entity.type
_entity.pdbx_description
1 polymer ?
#
loop_
_entity_poly.entity_id
_entity_poly.type
_entity_poly.pdbx_seq_one_letter_code
_entity_poly.pdbx_strand_id
1 'polypeptide(L)'
;MLKSYLYTSRQKLGPEEIDFGDRFLLSMLHWCGIGRRSTPLDYWKVFLLRAAGQIVGVSGLYRQPGMEETVYWVGWFGIRPRFRRRGFGTGAMHALIGFAESLGCRELWVYTGSSDKIAVNFYRSLSFEELGTAAEWAPGRTMDNSDIVLRRLLS
;
A
#
# COMPACT_ATOMS: atom_id res chain seq x y z
N MET A 1 -16.05 11.51 -5.29
CA MET A 1 -14.89 11.18 -6.14
C MET A 1 -13.62 11.22 -5.29
N LEU A 2 -12.91 10.11 -5.20
CA LEU A 2 -11.61 10.06 -4.55
C LEU A 2 -10.60 10.82 -5.40
N LYS A 3 -10.01 11.88 -4.84
CA LYS A 3 -8.83 12.51 -5.45
C LYS A 3 -7.60 11.91 -4.77
N SER A 4 -6.76 11.24 -5.54
CA SER A 4 -5.45 10.80 -5.08
C SER A 4 -4.45 11.91 -5.31
N TYR A 5 -3.66 12.23 -4.31
CA TYR A 5 -2.54 13.15 -4.43
C TYR A 5 -1.25 12.35 -4.35
N LEU A 6 -0.43 12.52 -5.36
CA LEU A 6 0.87 11.90 -5.40
C LEU A 6 1.79 12.58 -4.39
N TYR A 7 2.29 11.82 -3.42
CA TYR A 7 3.36 12.25 -2.54
C TYR A 7 4.68 11.65 -3.04
N THR A 8 5.65 12.51 -3.29
CA THR A 8 7.02 12.09 -3.60
C THR A 8 7.96 12.50 -2.46
N SER A 9 9.14 11.91 -2.39
CA SER A 9 10.15 12.23 -1.37
C SER A 9 10.51 13.71 -1.25
N ARG A 10 10.18 14.51 -2.27
CA ARG A 10 10.48 15.95 -2.32
C ARG A 10 9.33 16.83 -1.85
N GLN A 11 8.13 16.29 -1.68
CA GLN A 11 6.97 17.05 -1.21
C GLN A 11 6.86 16.92 0.30
N LYS A 12 6.77 18.03 1.00
CA LYS A 12 6.43 18.05 2.43
C LYS A 12 4.93 18.12 2.59
N LEU A 13 4.39 17.30 3.49
CA LEU A 13 2.99 17.40 3.90
C LEU A 13 2.79 18.67 4.75
N GLY A 14 1.68 19.37 4.54
CA GLY A 14 1.27 20.44 5.43
C GLY A 14 0.83 19.89 6.79
N PRO A 15 0.87 20.72 7.86
CA PRO A 15 0.47 20.28 9.19
C PRO A 15 -0.96 19.71 9.25
N GLU A 16 -1.86 20.27 8.45
CA GLU A 16 -3.26 19.85 8.35
C GLU A 16 -3.43 18.48 7.66
N GLU A 17 -2.43 18.02 6.96
CA GLU A 17 -2.43 16.70 6.28
C GLU A 17 -1.87 15.60 7.16
N ILE A 18 -1.27 15.96 8.28
CA ILE A 18 -0.64 15.03 9.22
C ILE A 18 -1.54 14.89 10.45
N ASP A 19 -2.13 13.73 10.59
CA ASP A 19 -2.79 13.33 11.83
C ASP A 19 -1.88 12.37 12.59
N PHE A 20 -1.16 12.88 13.55
CA PHE A 20 -0.21 12.09 14.33
C PHE A 20 -0.85 10.98 15.17
N GLY A 21 -2.14 11.03 15.38
CA GLY A 21 -2.88 9.92 15.97
C GLY A 21 -3.17 8.78 14.99
N ASP A 22 -2.94 8.98 13.71
CA ASP A 22 -3.18 7.97 12.68
C ASP A 22 -1.91 7.19 12.36
N ARG A 23 -1.86 5.93 12.77
CA ARG A 23 -0.69 5.05 12.58
C ARG A 23 -0.31 4.85 11.10
N PHE A 24 -1.26 4.89 10.19
CA PHE A 24 -0.97 4.75 8.77
C PHE A 24 -0.20 5.94 8.23
N LEU A 25 -0.58 7.16 8.61
CA LEU A 25 0.14 8.35 8.21
C LEU A 25 1.55 8.38 8.81
N LEU A 26 1.72 7.98 10.05
CA LEU A 26 3.04 7.88 10.68
C LEU A 26 3.93 6.85 9.97
N SER A 27 3.38 5.69 9.64
CA SER A 27 4.10 4.67 8.86
C SER A 27 4.50 5.21 7.49
N MET A 28 3.60 5.89 6.80
CA MET A 28 3.88 6.52 5.52
C MET A 28 5.02 7.54 5.63
N LEU A 29 4.98 8.42 6.63
CA LEU A 29 6.03 9.42 6.84
C LEU A 29 7.40 8.78 7.02
N HIS A 30 7.46 7.70 7.78
CA HIS A 30 8.68 6.93 7.98
C HIS A 30 9.26 6.40 6.66
N TRP A 31 8.44 5.76 5.85
CA TRP A 31 8.85 5.18 4.58
C TRP A 31 9.14 6.23 3.50
N CYS A 32 8.47 7.36 3.53
CA CYS A 32 8.77 8.49 2.62
C CYS A 32 10.08 9.23 2.94
N GLY A 33 10.82 8.80 3.96
CA GLY A 33 12.09 9.40 4.31
C GLY A 33 11.98 10.68 5.14
N ILE A 34 10.82 10.95 5.72
CA ILE A 34 10.64 11.99 6.75
C ILE A 34 11.20 11.49 8.09
N GLY A 35 11.39 10.18 8.19
CA GLY A 35 12.15 9.52 9.23
C GLY A 35 13.31 8.72 8.64
N ARG A 36 13.98 7.92 9.46
CA ARG A 36 15.07 7.03 9.03
C ARG A 36 14.50 5.86 8.23
N ARG A 37 14.88 5.73 6.96
CA ARG A 37 14.58 4.51 6.18
C ARG A 37 15.56 3.41 6.54
N SER A 38 15.06 2.23 6.83
CA SER A 38 15.86 1.03 7.07
C SER A 38 16.18 0.24 5.80
N THR A 39 15.36 0.36 4.74
CA THR A 39 15.49 -0.44 3.53
C THR A 39 15.42 0.43 2.29
N PRO A 40 16.43 0.38 1.41
CA PRO A 40 16.36 1.06 0.12
C PRO A 40 15.31 0.38 -0.77
N LEU A 41 14.55 1.19 -1.51
CA LEU A 41 13.58 0.73 -2.50
C LEU A 41 13.99 1.22 -3.88
N ASP A 42 13.84 0.38 -4.90
CA ASP A 42 14.10 0.76 -6.29
C ASP A 42 13.08 1.75 -6.81
N TYR A 43 11.86 1.64 -6.32
CA TYR A 43 10.75 2.49 -6.68
C TYR A 43 9.77 2.61 -5.51
N TRP A 44 9.18 3.76 -5.32
CA TRP A 44 8.06 3.93 -4.42
C TRP A 44 7.24 5.17 -4.75
N LYS A 45 5.94 5.08 -4.54
CA LYS A 45 4.99 6.20 -4.57
C LYS A 45 3.93 6.01 -3.52
N VAL A 46 3.53 7.09 -2.89
CA VAL A 46 2.47 7.12 -1.89
C VAL A 46 1.43 8.14 -2.30
N PHE A 47 0.18 7.77 -2.13
CA PHE A 47 -0.97 8.58 -2.43
C PHE A 47 -1.73 8.88 -1.15
N LEU A 48 -2.02 10.15 -0.91
CA LEU A 48 -3.02 10.55 0.07
C LEU A 48 -4.38 10.52 -0.60
N LEU A 49 -5.31 9.80 -0.01
CA LEU A 49 -6.66 9.64 -0.52
C LEU A 49 -7.55 10.71 0.09
N ARG A 50 -8.15 11.55 -0.76
CA ARG A 50 -9.04 12.63 -0.31
C ARG A 50 -10.46 12.43 -0.81
N ALA A 51 -11.43 12.73 0.06
CA ALA A 51 -12.83 12.83 -0.27
C ALA A 51 -13.43 14.05 0.42
N ALA A 52 -14.17 14.88 -0.33
CA ALA A 52 -14.77 16.11 0.20
C ALA A 52 -13.78 17.01 1.00
N GLY A 53 -12.55 17.14 0.51
CA GLY A 53 -11.51 17.96 1.14
C GLY A 53 -10.81 17.33 2.35
N GLN A 54 -11.21 16.13 2.78
CA GLN A 54 -10.64 15.44 3.92
C GLN A 54 -9.74 14.28 3.49
N ILE A 55 -8.67 14.03 4.24
CA ILE A 55 -7.85 12.83 4.05
C ILE A 55 -8.62 11.64 4.62
N VAL A 56 -8.96 10.69 3.75
CA VAL A 56 -9.70 9.48 4.11
C VAL A 56 -8.80 8.26 4.27
N GLY A 57 -7.59 8.31 3.72
CA GLY A 57 -6.67 7.19 3.81
C GLY A 57 -5.37 7.42 3.05
N VAL A 58 -4.63 6.36 2.90
CA VAL A 58 -3.35 6.29 2.22
C VAL A 58 -3.27 5.05 1.36
N SER A 59 -2.56 5.14 0.26
CA SER A 59 -2.27 4.03 -0.63
C SER A 59 -0.84 4.16 -1.14
N GLY A 60 -0.16 3.07 -1.41
CA GLY A 60 1.21 3.10 -1.89
C GLY A 60 1.55 1.96 -2.82
N LEU A 61 2.56 2.20 -3.63
CA LEU A 61 3.15 1.23 -4.53
C LEU A 61 4.67 1.30 -4.40
N TYR A 62 5.32 0.16 -4.27
CA TYR A 62 6.78 0.12 -4.19
C TYR A 62 7.35 -1.13 -4.87
N ARG A 63 8.63 -1.08 -5.18
CA ARG A 63 9.40 -2.20 -5.69
C ARG A 63 10.65 -2.39 -4.84
N GLN A 64 10.90 -3.63 -4.48
CA GLN A 64 12.07 -4.01 -3.71
C GLN A 64 13.23 -4.43 -4.63
N PRO A 65 14.47 -4.14 -4.26
CA PRO A 65 15.65 -4.62 -4.99
C PRO A 65 15.66 -6.15 -5.13
N GLY A 66 16.11 -6.64 -6.27
CA GLY A 66 16.27 -8.08 -6.53
C GLY A 66 14.99 -8.81 -6.94
N MET A 67 13.88 -8.10 -7.11
CA MET A 67 12.67 -8.64 -7.73
C MET A 67 12.61 -8.28 -9.22
N GLU A 68 11.80 -9.01 -9.98
CA GLU A 68 11.56 -8.69 -11.39
C GLU A 68 10.98 -7.27 -11.54
N GLU A 69 11.35 -6.59 -12.61
CA GLU A 69 10.93 -5.20 -12.88
C GLU A 69 9.42 -5.02 -13.03
N THR A 70 8.71 -6.09 -13.34
CA THR A 70 7.26 -6.11 -13.49
C THR A 70 6.51 -6.46 -12.21
N VAL A 71 7.21 -6.68 -11.09
CA VAL A 71 6.63 -7.02 -9.79
C VAL A 71 6.66 -5.80 -8.88
N TYR A 72 5.48 -5.39 -8.42
CA TYR A 72 5.31 -4.29 -7.48
C TYR A 72 4.54 -4.76 -6.24
N TRP A 73 4.73 -4.04 -5.15
CA TRP A 73 4.07 -4.29 -3.89
C TRP A 73 3.10 -3.17 -3.56
N VAL A 74 1.92 -3.53 -3.06
CA VAL A 74 1.04 -2.59 -2.37
C VAL A 74 1.63 -2.29 -1.00
N GLY A 75 1.80 -1.03 -0.69
CA GLY A 75 2.29 -0.61 0.62
C GLY A 75 1.43 0.51 1.21
N TRP A 76 1.46 0.63 2.54
CA TRP A 76 0.80 1.72 3.27
C TRP A 76 -0.67 1.91 2.90
N PHE A 77 -1.35 0.82 2.61
CA PHE A 77 -2.75 0.87 2.23
C PHE A 77 -3.63 0.87 3.46
N GLY A 78 -4.41 1.91 3.64
CA GLY A 78 -5.33 1.99 4.75
C GLY A 78 -6.36 3.09 4.60
N ILE A 79 -7.55 2.84 5.12
CA ILE A 79 -8.64 3.82 5.22
C ILE A 79 -8.82 4.15 6.70
N ARG A 80 -8.87 5.43 7.01
CA ARG A 80 -9.08 5.91 8.39
C ARG A 80 -10.39 5.32 8.94
N PRO A 81 -10.42 4.89 10.21
CA PRO A 81 -11.57 4.15 10.77
C PRO A 81 -12.93 4.79 10.50
N ARG A 82 -13.04 6.11 10.69
CA ARG A 82 -14.30 6.84 10.49
C ARG A 82 -14.83 6.87 9.05
N PHE A 83 -13.98 6.51 8.07
CA PHE A 83 -14.34 6.48 6.65
C PHE A 83 -14.48 5.07 6.08
N ARG A 84 -14.31 4.04 6.90
CA ARG A 84 -14.43 2.64 6.47
C ARG A 84 -15.87 2.28 6.12
N ARG A 85 -16.03 1.20 5.37
CA ARG A 85 -17.31 0.64 4.96
C ARG A 85 -18.16 1.58 4.06
N ARG A 86 -17.49 2.46 3.33
CA ARG A 86 -18.10 3.40 2.39
C ARG A 86 -17.58 3.24 0.95
N GLY A 87 -16.87 2.14 0.66
CA GLY A 87 -16.31 1.87 -0.67
C GLY A 87 -15.00 2.57 -1.00
N PHE A 88 -14.45 3.39 -0.11
CA PHE A 88 -13.20 4.11 -0.37
C PHE A 88 -12.02 3.17 -0.58
N GLY A 89 -11.92 2.10 0.19
CA GLY A 89 -10.85 1.11 0.05
C GLY A 89 -10.88 0.41 -1.30
N THR A 90 -12.03 -0.05 -1.72
CA THR A 90 -12.21 -0.69 -3.03
C THR A 90 -11.88 0.27 -4.17
N GLY A 91 -12.41 1.50 -4.14
CA GLY A 91 -12.12 2.50 -5.16
C GLY A 91 -10.65 2.88 -5.21
N ALA A 92 -10.00 3.03 -4.06
CA ALA A 92 -8.57 3.32 -3.97
C ALA A 92 -7.71 2.18 -4.53
N MET A 93 -8.07 0.93 -4.25
CA MET A 93 -7.34 -0.22 -4.79
C MET A 93 -7.49 -0.33 -6.31
N HIS A 94 -8.68 -0.12 -6.85
CA HIS A 94 -8.87 -0.09 -8.31
C HIS A 94 -8.03 1.00 -8.98
N ALA A 95 -7.96 2.19 -8.37
CA ALA A 95 -7.12 3.26 -8.88
C ALA A 95 -5.62 2.90 -8.81
N LEU A 96 -5.19 2.24 -7.74
CA LEU A 96 -3.81 1.78 -7.57
C LEU A 96 -3.45 0.71 -8.59
N ILE A 97 -4.34 -0.24 -8.85
CA ILE A 97 -4.17 -1.29 -9.86
C ILE A 97 -3.99 -0.65 -11.25
N GLY A 98 -4.87 0.26 -11.64
CA GLY A 98 -4.75 0.97 -12.92
C GLY A 98 -3.45 1.76 -13.03
N PHE A 99 -3.00 2.37 -11.95
CA PHE A 99 -1.70 3.05 -11.90
C PHE A 99 -0.54 2.05 -12.07
N ALA A 100 -0.58 0.91 -11.38
CA ALA A 100 0.44 -0.13 -11.52
C ALA A 100 0.51 -0.68 -12.95
N GLU A 101 -0.64 -0.93 -13.57
CA GLU A 101 -0.71 -1.35 -14.99
C GLU A 101 -0.05 -0.32 -15.91
N SER A 102 -0.25 0.97 -15.66
CA SER A 102 0.38 2.05 -16.46
C SER A 102 1.90 2.07 -16.35
N LEU A 103 2.47 1.47 -15.31
CA LEU A 103 3.92 1.29 -15.13
C LEU A 103 4.47 -0.02 -15.72
N GLY A 104 3.62 -0.83 -16.35
CA GLY A 104 3.99 -2.15 -16.84
C GLY A 104 4.03 -3.23 -15.76
N CYS A 105 3.40 -3.01 -14.63
CA CYS A 105 3.25 -4.02 -13.58
C CYS A 105 2.46 -5.21 -14.10
N ARG A 106 2.98 -6.41 -13.91
CA ARG A 106 2.30 -7.67 -14.25
C ARG A 106 1.87 -8.46 -13.04
N GLU A 107 2.57 -8.27 -11.93
CA GLU A 107 2.24 -8.90 -10.66
C GLU A 107 2.20 -7.86 -9.56
N LEU A 108 1.05 -7.73 -8.94
CA LEU A 108 0.87 -6.87 -7.78
C LEU A 108 0.78 -7.75 -6.53
N TRP A 109 1.73 -7.57 -5.64
CA TRP A 109 1.87 -8.33 -4.41
C TRP A 109 1.47 -7.48 -3.21
N VAL A 110 1.01 -8.13 -2.15
CA VAL A 110 0.72 -7.51 -0.87
C VAL A 110 0.98 -8.50 0.24
N TYR A 111 1.34 -8.01 1.41
CA TYR A 111 1.38 -8.84 2.61
C TYR A 111 0.58 -8.21 3.73
N THR A 112 0.11 -9.03 4.63
CA THR A 112 -0.61 -8.62 5.84
C THR A 112 -0.36 -9.61 6.96
N GLY A 113 -0.57 -9.17 8.20
CA GLY A 113 -0.41 -10.06 9.36
C GLY A 113 -1.32 -11.28 9.26
N SER A 114 -0.83 -12.42 9.69
CA SER A 114 -1.55 -13.70 9.60
C SER A 114 -2.88 -13.71 10.38
N SER A 115 -3.03 -12.87 11.38
CA SER A 115 -4.26 -12.70 12.17
C SER A 115 -5.23 -11.70 11.59
N ASP A 116 -4.83 -10.91 10.58
CA ASP A 116 -5.67 -9.86 9.99
C ASP A 116 -6.61 -10.42 8.91
N LYS A 117 -7.64 -11.13 9.36
CA LYS A 117 -8.64 -11.72 8.45
C LYS A 117 -9.43 -10.68 7.66
N ILE A 118 -9.61 -9.48 8.18
CA ILE A 118 -10.32 -8.40 7.48
C ILE A 118 -9.52 -7.97 6.26
N ALA A 119 -8.22 -7.75 6.41
CA ALA A 119 -7.35 -7.40 5.30
C ALA A 119 -7.26 -8.54 4.27
N VAL A 120 -7.06 -9.77 4.71
CA VAL A 120 -7.01 -10.93 3.81
C VAL A 120 -8.29 -11.04 2.98
N ASN A 121 -9.46 -10.95 3.60
CA ASN A 121 -10.75 -11.01 2.90
C ASN A 121 -10.94 -9.83 1.95
N PHE A 122 -10.48 -8.63 2.32
CA PHE A 122 -10.51 -7.47 1.44
C PHE A 122 -9.70 -7.72 0.16
N TYR A 123 -8.46 -8.19 0.27
CA TYR A 123 -7.63 -8.48 -0.89
C TYR A 123 -8.20 -9.62 -1.73
N ARG A 124 -8.72 -10.67 -1.12
CA ARG A 124 -9.39 -11.75 -1.84
C ARG A 124 -10.60 -11.25 -2.63
N SER A 125 -11.39 -10.34 -2.08
CA SER A 125 -12.53 -9.74 -2.78
C SER A 125 -12.13 -8.95 -4.03
N LEU A 126 -10.86 -8.56 -4.13
CA LEU A 126 -10.27 -7.84 -5.26
C LEU A 126 -9.40 -8.76 -6.13
N SER A 127 -9.67 -10.06 -6.09
CA SER A 127 -9.00 -11.09 -6.91
C SER A 127 -7.49 -11.26 -6.62
N PHE A 128 -7.07 -10.94 -5.40
CA PHE A 128 -5.77 -11.37 -4.94
C PHE A 128 -5.83 -12.84 -4.49
N GLU A 129 -4.88 -13.62 -4.94
CA GLU A 129 -4.69 -15.01 -4.57
C GLU A 129 -3.72 -15.12 -3.40
N GLU A 130 -4.07 -15.87 -2.36
CA GLU A 130 -3.16 -16.15 -1.26
C GLU A 130 -2.13 -17.19 -1.68
N LEU A 131 -0.85 -16.82 -1.57
CA LEU A 131 0.26 -17.70 -1.94
C LEU A 131 0.74 -18.56 -0.76
N GLY A 132 0.76 -17.98 0.43
CA GLY A 132 1.27 -18.62 1.64
C GLY A 132 1.96 -17.64 2.56
N THR A 133 2.92 -18.12 3.36
CA THR A 133 3.66 -17.28 4.30
C THR A 133 4.81 -16.52 3.62
N ALA A 134 5.22 -15.43 4.24
CA ALA A 134 6.38 -14.67 3.78
C ALA A 134 7.68 -15.48 3.85
N ALA A 135 7.81 -16.40 4.81
CA ALA A 135 8.95 -17.30 4.88
C ALA A 135 9.12 -18.14 3.61
N GLU A 136 8.00 -18.54 3.00
CA GLU A 136 7.98 -19.37 1.80
C GLU A 136 8.12 -18.56 0.51
N TRP A 137 7.43 -17.43 0.41
CA TRP A 137 7.24 -16.69 -0.83
C TRP A 137 8.06 -15.41 -0.96
N ALA A 138 8.38 -14.78 0.15
CA ALA A 138 9.06 -13.49 0.17
C ALA A 138 9.98 -13.36 1.41
N PRO A 139 10.93 -14.29 1.61
CA PRO A 139 11.77 -14.28 2.81
C PRO A 139 12.57 -12.98 2.93
N GLY A 140 12.51 -12.37 4.12
CA GLY A 140 13.19 -11.10 4.40
C GLY A 140 12.60 -9.86 3.74
N ARG A 141 11.44 -9.97 3.09
CA ARG A 141 10.80 -8.87 2.34
C ARG A 141 9.55 -8.29 3.02
N THR A 142 9.13 -8.85 4.13
CA THR A 142 7.99 -8.41 4.92
C THR A 142 8.41 -8.12 6.35
N MET A 143 7.48 -7.65 7.17
CA MET A 143 7.76 -7.33 8.57
C MET A 143 7.98 -8.57 9.42
N ASP A 144 7.29 -9.67 9.09
CA ASP A 144 7.34 -10.92 9.84
C ASP A 144 7.26 -12.11 8.87
N ASN A 145 8.03 -13.16 9.13
CA ASN A 145 8.01 -14.38 8.31
C ASN A 145 6.67 -15.12 8.31
N SER A 146 5.83 -14.87 9.31
CA SER A 146 4.46 -15.42 9.38
C SER A 146 3.42 -14.59 8.63
N ASP A 147 3.79 -13.43 8.09
CA ASP A 147 2.89 -12.62 7.26
C ASP A 147 2.36 -13.45 6.09
N ILE A 148 1.11 -13.20 5.75
CA ILE A 148 0.47 -13.82 4.58
C ILE A 148 0.75 -12.98 3.36
N VAL A 149 1.24 -13.62 2.31
CA VAL A 149 1.52 -12.98 1.01
C VAL A 149 0.39 -13.33 0.04
N LEU A 150 -0.13 -12.31 -0.61
CA LEU A 150 -1.14 -12.44 -1.66
C LEU A 150 -0.63 -11.78 -2.94
N ARG A 151 -1.12 -12.26 -4.06
CA ARG A 151 -0.74 -11.79 -5.40
C ARG A 151 -1.96 -11.61 -6.29
N ARG A 152 -1.95 -10.58 -7.09
CA ARG A 152 -2.87 -10.41 -8.21
C ARG A 152 -2.08 -10.31 -9.50
N LEU A 153 -2.43 -11.13 -10.49
CA LEU A 153 -1.90 -11.01 -11.85
C LEU A 153 -2.66 -9.88 -12.58
N LEU A 154 -1.93 -9.05 -13.27
CA LEU A 154 -2.45 -7.95 -14.06
C LEU A 154 -2.32 -8.27 -15.56
N SER A 155 -3.24 -7.77 -16.31
CA SER A 155 -3.29 -8.01 -17.77
C SER A 155 -2.39 -7.06 -18.57
#